data_26518ea6d327d144674282e20a417724
#
_entry.id   26518ea6d327d144674282e20a417724
#
_cell.length_a   1.000
_cell.length_b   1.000
_cell.length_c   1.000
_cell.angle_alpha   90.00
_cell.angle_beta   90.00
_cell.angle_gamma   90.00
#
_symmetry.space_group_name_H-M   'P 1'
#
loop_
_entity.id
_entity.type
_entity.pdbx_description
1 polymer ?
#
loop_
_entity_poly.entity_id
_entity_poly.type
_entity_poly.pdbx_seq_one_letter_code
_entity_poly.pdbx_strand_id
1 'polypeptide(L)'
;MTAQRDNVLLVHWHDLGRYLGAYGHPDVSSPRLDQLGAEGILFTRAHATAPLCSPSRGSLFTGRYPQSNGLVGLAHHGWEYRTGVRTLPHILSEAGWHTALFGMQHETSYPSKLGYHEFDVSNSYCEYVVEHATHWLSEPPKPPFLLTAGFFETHRPYPRERYDPADAVDVVVPDYLPDTGDIRQDLAEFYGSISVADAAVGRLLDTLEETGLDESTWVVFMTDHGPALPRAKSTLYDAGTGIALIVRPPRNTRTQPQVYGELFSGVDLLPTLLDLLGLDIPADIEGMSHARNLQRHDIEPVRTEVYTTKTYHDSFDPIRAIRTKEYSYIENYASRPLLDLPWDIAESAPGRIMKPLVLAQRPERELYDLVEDPTESHNLLGSDITDKAEAIANDLALLLDDWRNKTNDVIPSEFAGTRIAERYTETYLRIHGPQVTSRSAIASERGIQHDHSPGQ
;
A
#
# COMPACT_ATOMS: atom_id res chain seq x y z
N MET A 1 -13.67 36.69 -7.95
CA MET A 1 -13.28 35.88 -6.77
C MET A 1 -12.68 34.62 -7.33
N THR A 2 -11.40 34.36 -7.12
CA THR A 2 -10.81 33.06 -7.43
C THR A 2 -11.52 32.03 -6.57
N ALA A 3 -12.03 30.97 -7.18
CA ALA A 3 -12.62 29.84 -6.43
C ALA A 3 -11.62 29.40 -5.35
N GLN A 4 -12.10 29.22 -4.13
CA GLN A 4 -11.28 28.69 -3.04
C GLN A 4 -10.84 27.29 -3.47
N ARG A 5 -9.54 27.02 -3.39
CA ARG A 5 -8.97 25.70 -3.70
C ARG A 5 -9.16 24.78 -2.49
N ASP A 6 -9.49 23.55 -2.76
CA ASP A 6 -9.70 22.55 -1.70
C ASP A 6 -8.39 22.08 -1.06
N ASN A 7 -8.48 21.68 0.19
CA ASN A 7 -7.42 21.04 0.94
C ASN A 7 -7.42 19.53 0.69
N VAL A 8 -6.35 18.87 1.11
CA VAL A 8 -6.23 17.40 1.13
C VAL A 8 -5.73 16.94 2.49
N LEU A 9 -6.47 16.06 3.15
CA LEU A 9 -5.99 15.22 4.24
C LEU A 9 -5.79 13.81 3.67
N LEU A 10 -4.53 13.34 3.66
CA LEU A 10 -4.17 12.01 3.21
C LEU A 10 -3.70 11.20 4.42
N VAL A 11 -4.44 10.15 4.76
CA VAL A 11 -4.11 9.21 5.82
C VAL A 11 -3.70 7.89 5.18
N HIS A 12 -2.52 7.39 5.49
CA HIS A 12 -2.09 6.10 4.99
C HIS A 12 -1.55 5.19 6.09
N TRP A 13 -1.92 3.90 5.95
CA TRP A 13 -1.47 2.86 6.86
C TRP A 13 -0.51 1.90 6.18
N HIS A 14 -0.03 0.94 6.96
CA HIS A 14 0.92 -0.09 6.57
C HIS A 14 0.26 -1.47 6.61
N ASP A 15 0.60 -2.35 5.66
CA ASP A 15 0.33 -3.79 5.73
C ASP A 15 -1.13 -4.18 6.10
N LEU A 16 -2.14 -3.45 5.62
CA LEU A 16 -3.54 -3.73 5.97
C LEU A 16 -4.31 -4.46 4.85
N GLY A 17 -4.00 -4.15 3.59
CA GLY A 17 -4.87 -4.58 2.49
C GLY A 17 -6.27 -3.98 2.61
N ARG A 18 -7.30 -4.84 2.60
CA ARG A 18 -8.72 -4.46 2.73
C ARG A 18 -9.37 -4.97 4.03
N TYR A 19 -8.60 -5.25 5.09
CA TYR A 19 -9.12 -5.79 6.35
C TYR A 19 -9.85 -4.73 7.19
N LEU A 20 -11.02 -4.30 6.71
CA LEU A 20 -11.94 -3.35 7.37
C LEU A 20 -13.39 -3.85 7.22
N GLY A 21 -14.27 -3.45 8.13
CA GLY A 21 -15.70 -3.76 8.07
C GLY A 21 -16.35 -3.32 6.77
N ALA A 22 -15.99 -2.13 6.26
CA ALA A 22 -16.47 -1.60 4.98
C ALA A 22 -16.12 -2.48 3.76
N TYR A 23 -15.09 -3.33 3.86
CA TYR A 23 -14.68 -4.28 2.83
C TYR A 23 -15.17 -5.72 3.07
N GLY A 24 -16.08 -5.92 4.02
CA GLY A 24 -16.71 -7.22 4.26
C GLY A 24 -16.01 -8.09 5.31
N HIS A 25 -15.23 -7.49 6.21
CA HIS A 25 -14.64 -8.14 7.38
C HIS A 25 -15.40 -7.76 8.66
N PRO A 26 -16.54 -8.40 8.97
CA PRO A 26 -17.41 -8.01 10.09
C PRO A 26 -16.79 -8.31 11.47
N ASP A 27 -15.77 -9.15 11.51
CA ASP A 27 -14.95 -9.49 12.67
C ASP A 27 -13.86 -8.45 12.98
N VAL A 28 -13.66 -7.47 12.09
CA VAL A 28 -12.72 -6.36 12.26
C VAL A 28 -13.44 -5.12 12.77
N SER A 29 -13.01 -4.57 13.91
CA SER A 29 -13.57 -3.34 14.46
C SER A 29 -12.92 -2.11 13.83
N SER A 30 -13.62 -1.48 12.85
CA SER A 30 -13.17 -0.28 12.14
C SER A 30 -14.30 0.75 11.93
N PRO A 31 -15.06 1.12 12.99
CA PRO A 31 -16.28 1.91 12.85
C PRO A 31 -16.07 3.29 12.21
N ARG A 32 -14.90 3.92 12.42
CA ARG A 32 -14.63 5.27 11.88
C ARG A 32 -14.29 5.21 10.39
N LEU A 33 -13.54 4.22 9.94
CA LEU A 33 -13.27 3.98 8.52
C LEU A 33 -14.48 3.41 7.79
N ASP A 34 -15.31 2.60 8.46
CA ASP A 34 -16.58 2.13 7.91
C ASP A 34 -17.54 3.31 7.67
N GLN A 35 -17.61 4.25 8.62
CA GLN A 35 -18.37 5.50 8.45
C GLN A 35 -17.79 6.35 7.30
N LEU A 36 -16.46 6.51 7.24
CA LEU A 36 -15.79 7.24 6.15
C LEU A 36 -16.12 6.62 4.79
N GLY A 37 -16.15 5.29 4.69
CA GLY A 37 -16.56 4.55 3.49
C GLY A 37 -18.02 4.78 3.11
N ALA A 38 -18.91 4.85 4.11
CA ALA A 38 -20.33 5.12 3.89
C ALA A 38 -20.61 6.58 3.49
N GLU A 39 -19.80 7.52 3.94
CA GLU A 39 -19.89 8.96 3.61
C GLU A 39 -19.11 9.35 2.35
N GLY A 40 -18.25 8.48 1.85
CA GLY A 40 -17.32 8.74 0.75
C GLY A 40 -17.49 7.81 -0.44
N ILE A 41 -16.41 7.64 -1.15
CA ILE A 41 -16.26 6.75 -2.30
C ILE A 41 -15.40 5.57 -1.86
N LEU A 42 -15.98 4.38 -1.79
CA LEU A 42 -15.33 3.14 -1.42
C LEU A 42 -14.85 2.40 -2.66
N PHE A 43 -13.54 2.27 -2.86
CA PHE A 43 -12.96 1.57 -3.99
C PHE A 43 -12.82 0.07 -3.67
N THR A 44 -13.63 -0.77 -4.30
CA THR A 44 -13.60 -2.23 -4.02
C THR A 44 -12.56 -2.99 -4.84
N ARG A 45 -12.01 -2.39 -5.90
CA ARG A 45 -11.02 -3.01 -6.80
C ARG A 45 -9.78 -2.11 -7.00
N ALA A 46 -9.31 -1.48 -5.91
CA ALA A 46 -8.03 -0.80 -5.91
C ALA A 46 -6.90 -1.79 -5.65
N HIS A 47 -5.81 -1.68 -6.45
CA HIS A 47 -4.66 -2.56 -6.38
C HIS A 47 -3.36 -1.77 -6.32
N ALA A 48 -2.46 -2.19 -5.42
CA ALA A 48 -1.10 -1.72 -5.36
C ALA A 48 -0.31 -2.15 -6.62
N THR A 49 0.64 -1.33 -7.03
CA THR A 49 1.56 -1.66 -8.13
C THR A 49 2.68 -2.62 -7.72
N ALA A 50 2.85 -2.80 -6.42
CA ALA A 50 3.78 -3.74 -5.83
C ALA A 50 3.25 -4.20 -4.46
N PRO A 51 3.45 -5.49 -4.08
CA PRO A 51 2.98 -6.02 -2.80
C PRO A 51 3.96 -5.73 -1.65
N LEU A 52 4.60 -4.56 -1.66
CA LEU A 52 5.59 -4.13 -0.65
C LEU A 52 5.69 -2.60 -0.56
N CYS A 53 6.11 -2.14 0.61
CA CYS A 53 6.01 -0.78 1.10
C CYS A 53 6.54 0.31 0.14
N SER A 54 7.87 0.45 -0.01
CA SER A 54 8.44 1.57 -0.77
C SER A 54 8.05 1.57 -2.24
N PRO A 55 8.05 0.45 -2.99
CA PRO A 55 7.60 0.43 -4.37
C PRO A 55 6.14 0.82 -4.55
N SER A 56 5.24 0.33 -3.68
CA SER A 56 3.82 0.70 -3.73
C SER A 56 3.62 2.19 -3.42
N ARG A 57 4.18 2.67 -2.31
CA ARG A 57 4.12 4.09 -1.92
C ARG A 57 4.71 4.98 -2.99
N GLY A 58 5.85 4.58 -3.56
CA GLY A 58 6.46 5.28 -4.68
C GLY A 58 5.51 5.48 -5.85
N SER A 59 4.70 4.48 -6.17
CA SER A 59 3.70 4.61 -7.23
C SER A 59 2.51 5.48 -6.84
N LEU A 60 1.99 5.32 -5.62
CA LEU A 60 0.87 6.13 -5.09
C LEU A 60 1.21 7.63 -5.10
N PHE A 61 2.43 7.99 -4.68
CA PHE A 61 2.85 9.40 -4.56
C PHE A 61 3.45 9.98 -5.83
N THR A 62 3.83 9.18 -6.84
CA THR A 62 4.44 9.70 -8.08
C THR A 62 3.58 9.49 -9.32
N GLY A 63 2.54 8.65 -9.27
CA GLY A 63 1.75 8.25 -10.43
C GLY A 63 2.55 7.44 -11.47
N ARG A 64 3.67 6.82 -11.05
CA ARG A 64 4.59 6.09 -11.92
C ARG A 64 4.88 4.71 -11.35
N TYR A 65 5.02 3.71 -12.21
CA TYR A 65 5.36 2.37 -11.78
C TYR A 65 6.75 2.29 -11.14
N PRO A 66 7.03 1.27 -10.28
CA PRO A 66 8.31 1.15 -9.55
C PRO A 66 9.53 1.17 -10.45
N GLN A 67 9.51 0.50 -11.61
CA GLN A 67 10.60 0.52 -12.59
C GLN A 67 10.81 1.90 -13.22
N SER A 68 9.79 2.73 -13.31
CA SER A 68 9.85 4.08 -13.87
C SER A 68 10.28 5.11 -12.84
N ASN A 69 9.82 5.00 -11.59
CA ASN A 69 10.19 5.93 -10.52
C ASN A 69 11.53 5.57 -9.83
N GLY A 70 11.99 4.32 -9.91
CA GLY A 70 13.26 3.83 -9.36
C GLY A 70 13.15 3.03 -8.06
N LEU A 71 12.01 3.06 -7.37
CA LEU A 71 11.78 2.30 -6.14
C LEU A 71 11.31 0.88 -6.46
N VAL A 72 12.22 0.03 -6.92
CA VAL A 72 11.96 -1.39 -7.22
C VAL A 72 12.21 -2.32 -6.03
N GLY A 73 12.58 -1.78 -4.89
CA GLY A 73 12.79 -2.43 -3.60
C GLY A 73 12.68 -1.41 -2.48
N LEU A 74 12.95 -1.82 -1.24
CA LEU A 74 12.77 -0.99 -0.07
C LEU A 74 13.77 0.17 0.00
N ALA A 75 13.31 1.38 0.29
CA ALA A 75 14.13 2.58 0.34
C ALA A 75 15.30 2.46 1.33
N HIS A 76 15.07 1.88 2.51
CA HIS A 76 16.12 1.66 3.50
C HIS A 76 17.12 0.54 3.13
N HIS A 77 16.88 -0.19 2.02
CA HIS A 77 17.86 -1.09 1.39
C HIS A 77 18.72 -0.37 0.34
N GLY A 78 18.59 0.95 0.20
CA GLY A 78 19.36 1.76 -0.74
C GLY A 78 18.71 2.00 -2.09
N TRP A 79 17.40 1.64 -2.24
CA TRP A 79 16.62 2.05 -3.39
C TRP A 79 16.13 3.48 -3.18
N GLU A 80 16.24 4.29 -4.22
CA GLU A 80 15.83 5.70 -4.20
C GLU A 80 15.09 6.06 -5.49
N TYR A 81 14.29 7.11 -5.43
CA TYR A 81 13.71 7.71 -6.63
C TYR A 81 14.79 8.09 -7.65
N ARG A 82 14.48 7.90 -8.92
CA ARG A 82 15.31 8.44 -10.01
C ARG A 82 15.36 9.96 -9.92
N THR A 83 16.48 10.53 -10.34
CA THR A 83 16.64 11.99 -10.42
C THR A 83 15.53 12.61 -11.27
N GLY A 84 14.89 13.64 -10.75
CA GLY A 84 13.82 14.38 -11.43
C GLY A 84 12.41 13.80 -11.22
N VAL A 85 12.26 12.68 -10.51
CA VAL A 85 10.93 12.20 -10.11
C VAL A 85 10.32 13.17 -9.09
N ARG A 86 9.10 13.63 -9.37
CA ARG A 86 8.32 14.49 -8.48
C ARG A 86 7.23 13.69 -7.80
N THR A 87 7.06 13.94 -6.52
CA THR A 87 5.98 13.34 -5.71
C THR A 87 4.78 14.27 -5.63
N LEU A 88 3.65 13.79 -5.15
CA LEU A 88 2.45 14.59 -4.91
C LEU A 88 2.74 15.88 -4.11
N PRO A 89 3.46 15.85 -2.96
CA PRO A 89 3.80 17.07 -2.24
C PRO A 89 4.68 18.04 -3.04
N HIS A 90 5.59 17.59 -3.92
CA HIS A 90 6.32 18.49 -4.82
C HIS A 90 5.36 19.24 -5.75
N ILE A 91 4.48 18.52 -6.42
CA ILE A 91 3.54 19.08 -7.41
C ILE A 91 2.58 20.06 -6.73
N LEU A 92 2.03 19.68 -5.58
CA LEU A 92 1.11 20.55 -4.84
C LEU A 92 1.82 21.79 -4.26
N SER A 93 3.05 21.62 -3.75
CA SER A 93 3.86 22.76 -3.27
C SER A 93 4.15 23.76 -4.39
N GLU A 94 4.56 23.29 -5.58
CA GLU A 94 4.76 24.13 -6.76
C GLU A 94 3.46 24.83 -7.21
N ALA A 95 2.31 24.19 -7.00
CA ALA A 95 1.00 24.77 -7.31
C ALA A 95 0.44 25.68 -6.20
N GLY A 96 1.16 25.85 -5.09
CA GLY A 96 0.85 26.80 -4.01
C GLY A 96 0.09 26.21 -2.84
N TRP A 97 0.05 24.88 -2.67
CA TRP A 97 -0.42 24.23 -1.44
C TRP A 97 0.69 24.28 -0.36
N HIS A 98 0.29 24.53 0.87
CA HIS A 98 1.19 24.27 2.01
C HIS A 98 1.18 22.78 2.32
N THR A 99 2.34 22.13 2.39
CA THR A 99 2.43 20.66 2.48
C THR A 99 3.12 20.24 3.76
N ALA A 100 2.46 19.37 4.55
CA ALA A 100 2.96 18.84 5.82
C ALA A 100 2.88 17.31 5.86
N LEU A 101 3.83 16.68 6.57
CA LEU A 101 3.88 15.24 6.82
C LEU A 101 4.11 14.98 8.30
N PHE A 102 3.26 14.17 8.91
CA PHE A 102 3.48 13.62 10.24
C PHE A 102 3.53 12.10 10.19
N GLY A 103 4.56 11.52 10.79
CA GLY A 103 4.77 10.09 10.91
C GLY A 103 5.44 9.45 9.70
N MET A 104 4.94 8.30 9.27
CA MET A 104 5.60 7.42 8.32
C MET A 104 5.55 7.91 6.88
N GLN A 105 6.63 7.66 6.11
CA GLN A 105 6.66 7.86 4.66
C GLN A 105 7.20 6.65 3.89
N HIS A 106 8.32 6.04 4.30
CA HIS A 106 8.96 4.83 3.76
C HIS A 106 9.34 4.85 2.26
N GLU A 107 9.47 6.04 1.67
CA GLU A 107 9.81 6.25 0.26
C GLU A 107 11.28 6.63 0.08
N THR A 108 11.92 7.14 1.13
CA THR A 108 13.32 7.58 1.10
C THR A 108 13.90 7.60 2.52
N SER A 109 15.23 7.45 2.62
CA SER A 109 15.97 7.71 3.86
C SER A 109 16.13 9.22 4.16
N TYR A 110 15.68 10.10 3.25
CA TYR A 110 15.83 11.56 3.36
C TYR A 110 14.48 12.26 3.15
N PRO A 111 13.62 12.40 4.20
CA PRO A 111 12.27 12.99 4.07
C PRO A 111 12.24 14.38 3.42
N SER A 112 13.31 15.17 3.61
CA SER A 112 13.46 16.50 2.96
C SER A 112 13.46 16.45 1.42
N LYS A 113 13.65 15.27 0.81
CA LYS A 113 13.60 15.07 -0.64
C LYS A 113 12.18 14.83 -1.17
N LEU A 114 11.14 14.76 -0.32
CA LEU A 114 9.77 14.44 -0.72
C LEU A 114 8.94 15.66 -1.12
N GLY A 115 9.44 16.89 -0.91
CA GLY A 115 8.74 18.12 -1.32
C GLY A 115 7.76 18.68 -0.29
N TYR A 116 7.75 18.17 0.93
CA TYR A 116 7.00 18.77 2.04
C TYR A 116 7.67 20.04 2.55
N HIS A 117 6.87 21.07 2.89
CA HIS A 117 7.36 22.28 3.53
C HIS A 117 7.79 22.04 4.98
N GLU A 118 7.05 21.16 5.65
CA GLU A 118 7.35 20.74 7.01
C GLU A 118 7.06 19.26 7.18
N PHE A 119 7.84 18.59 8.04
CA PHE A 119 7.62 17.18 8.35
C PHE A 119 8.17 16.82 9.73
N ASP A 120 7.50 15.90 10.39
CA ASP A 120 7.98 15.21 11.57
C ASP A 120 7.79 13.70 11.38
N VAL A 121 8.89 12.98 11.26
CA VAL A 121 8.97 11.54 11.09
C VAL A 121 9.65 10.85 12.27
N SER A 122 9.75 11.55 13.41
CA SER A 122 10.44 11.06 14.60
C SER A 122 9.73 9.88 15.25
N ASN A 123 8.39 9.81 15.12
CA ASN A 123 7.58 8.69 15.57
C ASN A 123 6.40 8.50 14.62
N SER A 124 6.11 7.24 14.25
CA SER A 124 5.07 6.89 13.29
C SER A 124 3.89 6.13 13.90
N TYR A 125 3.87 5.92 15.20
CA TYR A 125 2.70 5.34 15.87
C TYR A 125 1.52 6.30 15.83
N CYS A 126 0.33 5.77 15.59
CA CYS A 126 -0.87 6.55 15.30
C CYS A 126 -1.20 7.59 16.39
N GLU A 127 -0.97 7.30 17.68
CA GLU A 127 -1.24 8.25 18.76
C GLU A 127 -0.37 9.52 18.63
N TYR A 128 0.94 9.34 18.36
CA TYR A 128 1.85 10.45 18.15
C TYR A 128 1.46 11.27 16.91
N VAL A 129 1.25 10.58 15.80
CA VAL A 129 0.90 11.22 14.54
C VAL A 129 -0.39 12.04 14.66
N VAL A 130 -1.42 11.47 15.29
CA VAL A 130 -2.70 12.15 15.45
C VAL A 130 -2.59 13.34 16.40
N GLU A 131 -1.83 13.24 17.50
CA GLU A 131 -1.60 14.38 18.39
C GLU A 131 -1.02 15.59 17.64
N HIS A 132 0.00 15.37 16.82
CA HIS A 132 0.64 16.44 16.02
C HIS A 132 -0.26 16.93 14.89
N ALA A 133 -0.91 16.04 14.18
CA ALA A 133 -1.79 16.39 13.06
C ALA A 133 -3.04 17.15 13.53
N THR A 134 -3.66 16.76 14.65
CA THR A 134 -4.82 17.46 15.21
C THR A 134 -4.43 18.84 15.73
N HIS A 135 -3.28 18.96 16.41
CA HIS A 135 -2.77 20.27 16.82
C HIS A 135 -2.53 21.18 15.60
N TRP A 136 -1.91 20.67 14.57
CA TRP A 136 -1.65 21.42 13.33
C TRP A 136 -2.96 21.83 12.62
N LEU A 137 -3.99 20.99 12.60
CA LEU A 137 -5.31 21.32 12.06
C LEU A 137 -6.09 22.32 12.90
N SER A 138 -5.84 22.37 14.22
CA SER A 138 -6.51 23.32 15.15
C SER A 138 -5.96 24.75 15.01
N GLU A 139 -4.73 24.91 14.54
CA GLU A 139 -4.13 26.17 14.15
C GLU A 139 -3.97 26.18 12.61
N PRO A 140 -5.06 26.38 11.87
CA PRO A 140 -5.08 26.03 10.47
C PRO A 140 -4.06 26.83 9.67
N PRO A 141 -3.26 26.14 8.85
CA PRO A 141 -2.39 26.81 7.90
C PRO A 141 -3.23 27.63 6.91
N LYS A 142 -2.62 28.55 6.21
CA LYS A 142 -3.31 29.25 5.12
C LYS A 142 -3.70 28.21 4.05
N PRO A 143 -5.01 28.07 3.71
CA PRO A 143 -5.43 27.17 2.65
C PRO A 143 -4.91 27.66 1.27
N PRO A 144 -4.72 26.73 0.29
CA PRO A 144 -4.92 25.30 0.41
C PRO A 144 -3.75 24.57 1.05
N PHE A 145 -4.02 23.41 1.64
CA PHE A 145 -2.98 22.55 2.21
C PHE A 145 -3.08 21.08 1.78
N LEU A 146 -1.95 20.40 1.83
CA LEU A 146 -1.84 18.94 1.90
C LEU A 146 -1.31 18.56 3.29
N LEU A 147 -2.09 17.83 4.06
CA LEU A 147 -1.63 17.16 5.27
C LEU A 147 -1.56 15.67 5.02
N THR A 148 -0.38 15.08 5.17
CA THR A 148 -0.17 13.63 5.13
C THR A 148 0.06 13.11 6.54
N ALA A 149 -0.76 12.18 6.98
CA ALA A 149 -0.65 11.47 8.26
C ALA A 149 -0.35 9.99 7.99
N GLY A 150 0.89 9.58 8.21
CA GLY A 150 1.34 8.22 7.97
C GLY A 150 1.47 7.42 9.26
N PHE A 151 0.75 6.29 9.38
CA PHE A 151 0.77 5.44 10.56
C PHE A 151 1.66 4.22 10.35
N PHE A 152 2.38 3.81 11.39
CA PHE A 152 3.09 2.54 11.42
C PHE A 152 2.12 1.36 11.43
N GLU A 153 0.97 1.55 12.05
CA GLU A 153 -0.10 0.57 12.08
C GLU A 153 -0.57 0.31 10.62
N THR A 154 -0.74 -0.90 10.21
CA THR A 154 -0.81 -2.15 10.98
C THR A 154 0.40 -3.07 10.72
N HIS A 155 1.60 -2.52 10.67
CA HIS A 155 2.82 -3.31 10.51
C HIS A 155 3.14 -4.11 11.77
N ARG A 156 3.68 -5.33 11.58
CA ARG A 156 4.19 -6.14 12.70
C ARG A 156 5.36 -5.45 13.41
N PRO A 157 5.57 -5.72 14.73
CA PRO A 157 4.81 -6.59 15.61
C PRO A 157 3.56 -5.93 16.22
N TYR A 158 2.72 -6.72 16.89
CA TYR A 158 1.50 -6.26 17.57
C TYR A 158 1.62 -6.43 19.10
N PRO A 159 2.42 -5.59 19.80
CA PRO A 159 2.64 -5.73 21.22
C PRO A 159 1.35 -5.44 22.02
N ARG A 160 0.99 -6.35 22.96
CA ARG A 160 -0.25 -6.29 23.74
C ARG A 160 -0.33 -5.09 24.68
N GLU A 161 0.80 -4.56 25.06
CA GLU A 161 0.87 -3.33 25.85
C GLU A 161 0.39 -2.08 25.07
N ARG A 162 0.31 -2.19 23.76
CA ARG A 162 -0.14 -1.13 22.86
C ARG A 162 -1.49 -1.44 22.21
N TYR A 163 -1.75 -2.70 21.90
CA TYR A 163 -2.93 -3.13 21.18
C TYR A 163 -3.64 -4.26 21.92
N ASP A 164 -4.86 -4.01 22.39
CA ASP A 164 -5.71 -5.07 22.95
C ASP A 164 -6.18 -5.98 21.80
N PRO A 165 -5.83 -7.28 21.81
CA PRO A 165 -6.27 -8.21 20.77
C PRO A 165 -7.80 -8.32 20.72
N ALA A 166 -8.34 -8.57 19.53
CA ALA A 166 -9.72 -9.04 19.40
C ALA A 166 -9.88 -10.45 20.02
N ASP A 167 -11.12 -10.93 20.16
CA ASP A 167 -11.34 -12.29 20.60
C ASP A 167 -10.97 -13.26 19.48
N ALA A 168 -9.99 -14.13 19.72
CA ALA A 168 -9.52 -15.10 18.74
C ALA A 168 -10.59 -16.13 18.31
N VAL A 169 -11.65 -16.29 19.12
CA VAL A 169 -12.79 -17.17 18.81
C VAL A 169 -13.65 -16.59 17.68
N ASP A 170 -13.78 -15.27 17.63
CA ASP A 170 -14.60 -14.57 16.65
C ASP A 170 -13.89 -14.30 15.33
N VAL A 171 -12.55 -14.52 15.27
CA VAL A 171 -11.74 -14.27 14.08
C VAL A 171 -12.12 -15.20 12.94
N VAL A 172 -12.36 -14.65 11.77
CA VAL A 172 -12.51 -15.38 10.52
C VAL A 172 -11.14 -15.56 9.86
N VAL A 173 -10.67 -16.81 9.82
CA VAL A 173 -9.39 -17.13 9.17
C VAL A 173 -9.57 -17.14 7.65
N PRO A 174 -8.74 -16.41 6.88
CA PRO A 174 -8.80 -16.44 5.42
C PRO A 174 -8.59 -17.86 4.88
N ASP A 175 -9.30 -18.21 3.80
CA ASP A 175 -9.27 -19.57 3.19
C ASP A 175 -7.87 -20.02 2.75
N TYR A 176 -6.96 -19.08 2.51
CA TYR A 176 -5.57 -19.38 2.13
C TYR A 176 -4.65 -19.67 3.33
N LEU A 177 -5.15 -19.60 4.57
CA LEU A 177 -4.42 -19.94 5.79
C LEU A 177 -5.07 -21.15 6.49
N PRO A 178 -4.29 -22.02 7.13
CA PRO A 178 -4.85 -23.08 7.98
C PRO A 178 -5.55 -22.49 9.21
N ASP A 179 -6.73 -22.97 9.52
CA ASP A 179 -7.45 -22.57 10.72
C ASP A 179 -6.87 -23.27 11.96
N THR A 180 -6.01 -22.55 12.67
CA THR A 180 -5.38 -23.02 13.91
C THR A 180 -5.48 -21.96 15.00
N GLY A 181 -5.38 -22.36 16.27
CA GLY A 181 -5.39 -21.40 17.40
C GLY A 181 -4.31 -20.35 17.31
N ASP A 182 -3.11 -20.68 16.85
CA ASP A 182 -2.00 -19.75 16.71
C ASP A 182 -2.24 -18.71 15.61
N ILE A 183 -2.86 -19.12 14.48
CA ILE A 183 -3.23 -18.19 13.40
C ILE A 183 -4.37 -17.28 13.84
N ARG A 184 -5.40 -17.84 14.52
CA ARG A 184 -6.48 -17.02 15.09
C ARG A 184 -5.97 -15.99 16.08
N GLN A 185 -5.01 -16.38 16.93
CA GLN A 185 -4.39 -15.47 17.91
C GLN A 185 -3.59 -14.35 17.22
N ASP A 186 -2.81 -14.68 16.18
CA ASP A 186 -2.03 -13.70 15.41
C ASP A 186 -2.95 -12.70 14.67
N LEU A 187 -4.05 -13.18 14.09
CA LEU A 187 -5.07 -12.32 13.48
C LEU A 187 -5.80 -11.45 14.52
N ALA A 188 -6.10 -11.98 15.70
CA ALA A 188 -6.71 -11.21 16.79
C ALA A 188 -5.81 -10.05 17.23
N GLU A 189 -4.49 -10.27 17.30
CA GLU A 189 -3.49 -9.23 17.59
C GLU A 189 -3.41 -8.17 16.48
N PHE A 190 -3.45 -8.61 15.23
CA PHE A 190 -3.55 -7.72 14.07
C PHE A 190 -4.82 -6.86 14.13
N TYR A 191 -5.99 -7.44 14.44
CA TYR A 191 -7.26 -6.71 14.56
C TYR A 191 -7.25 -5.70 15.72
N GLY A 192 -6.57 -6.02 16.81
CA GLY A 192 -6.33 -5.06 17.89
C GLY A 192 -5.60 -3.80 17.43
N SER A 193 -4.59 -3.96 16.56
CA SER A 193 -3.87 -2.80 15.99
C SER A 193 -4.75 -1.97 15.05
N ILE A 194 -5.66 -2.61 14.30
CA ILE A 194 -6.64 -1.92 13.44
C ILE A 194 -7.57 -1.05 14.30
N SER A 195 -8.10 -1.59 15.38
CA SER A 195 -9.04 -0.87 16.24
C SER A 195 -8.42 0.41 16.84
N VAL A 196 -7.17 0.36 17.26
CA VAL A 196 -6.45 1.53 17.81
C VAL A 196 -6.21 2.58 16.70
N ALA A 197 -5.78 2.14 15.53
CA ALA A 197 -5.53 3.04 14.40
C ALA A 197 -6.83 3.64 13.83
N ASP A 198 -7.92 2.89 13.81
CA ASP A 198 -9.25 3.39 13.41
C ASP A 198 -9.73 4.51 14.33
N ALA A 199 -9.61 4.32 15.65
CA ALA A 199 -9.95 5.37 16.62
C ALA A 199 -9.08 6.62 16.44
N ALA A 200 -7.80 6.46 16.07
CA ALA A 200 -6.90 7.55 15.76
C ALA A 200 -7.34 8.33 14.50
N VAL A 201 -7.75 7.64 13.43
CA VAL A 201 -8.36 8.30 12.25
C VAL A 201 -9.62 9.07 12.67
N GLY A 202 -10.46 8.47 13.52
CA GLY A 202 -11.64 9.15 14.06
C GLY A 202 -11.34 10.53 14.64
N ARG A 203 -10.29 10.66 15.42
CA ARG A 203 -9.85 11.95 16.01
C ARG A 203 -9.47 12.98 14.94
N LEU A 204 -8.79 12.55 13.86
CA LEU A 204 -8.48 13.46 12.73
C LEU A 204 -9.76 13.96 12.04
N LEU A 205 -10.72 13.07 11.81
CA LEU A 205 -12.00 13.41 11.19
C LEU A 205 -12.83 14.35 12.07
N ASP A 206 -12.88 14.09 13.39
CA ASP A 206 -13.54 14.94 14.36
C ASP A 206 -12.91 16.35 14.40
N THR A 207 -11.57 16.45 14.34
CA THR A 207 -10.87 17.74 14.30
C THR A 207 -11.18 18.52 13.02
N LEU A 208 -11.28 17.86 11.85
CA LEU A 208 -11.70 18.53 10.61
C LEU A 208 -13.11 19.12 10.75
N GLU A 209 -14.04 18.37 11.36
CA GLU A 209 -15.42 18.81 11.55
C GLU A 209 -15.48 19.96 12.57
N GLU A 210 -14.82 19.85 13.73
CA GLU A 210 -14.78 20.87 14.76
C GLU A 210 -14.17 22.21 14.29
N THR A 211 -13.20 22.14 13.36
CA THR A 211 -12.58 23.34 12.77
C THR A 211 -13.31 23.86 11.54
N GLY A 212 -14.33 23.11 11.03
CA GLY A 212 -15.04 23.44 9.79
C GLY A 212 -14.20 23.24 8.51
N LEU A 213 -13.02 22.62 8.63
CA LEU A 213 -12.16 22.33 7.48
C LEU A 213 -12.72 21.24 6.58
N ASP A 214 -13.59 20.37 7.09
CA ASP A 214 -14.26 19.30 6.33
C ASP A 214 -15.12 19.83 5.16
N GLU A 215 -15.62 21.07 5.25
CA GLU A 215 -16.33 21.75 4.17
C GLU A 215 -15.50 21.91 2.89
N SER A 216 -14.16 21.96 3.00
CA SER A 216 -13.24 22.24 1.90
C SER A 216 -12.04 21.29 1.84
N THR A 217 -12.16 20.09 2.39
CA THR A 217 -11.06 19.11 2.46
C THR A 217 -11.47 17.77 1.85
N TRP A 218 -10.71 17.34 0.84
CA TRP A 218 -10.70 15.96 0.37
C TRP A 218 -10.00 15.10 1.41
N VAL A 219 -10.69 14.08 1.93
CA VAL A 219 -10.08 13.09 2.83
C VAL A 219 -9.80 11.83 2.02
N VAL A 220 -8.54 11.42 2.01
CA VAL A 220 -8.08 10.19 1.35
C VAL A 220 -7.52 9.26 2.43
N PHE A 221 -8.15 8.11 2.61
CA PHE A 221 -7.60 7.01 3.36
C PHE A 221 -7.09 5.94 2.39
N MET A 222 -5.88 5.46 2.59
CA MET A 222 -5.30 4.40 1.76
C MET A 222 -4.35 3.50 2.53
N THR A 223 -4.16 2.28 1.99
CA THR A 223 -3.13 1.34 2.45
C THR A 223 -2.12 1.10 1.35
N ASP A 224 -0.93 0.65 1.70
CA ASP A 224 0.13 0.46 0.72
C ASP A 224 0.05 -0.88 -0.03
N HIS A 225 -0.25 -1.97 0.67
CA HIS A 225 -0.42 -3.32 0.11
C HIS A 225 -1.14 -4.24 1.11
N GLY A 226 -1.22 -5.53 0.82
CA GLY A 226 -1.87 -6.53 1.65
C GLY A 226 -1.20 -6.75 3.01
N PRO A 227 -1.88 -7.43 3.96
CA PRO A 227 -1.41 -7.64 5.32
C PRO A 227 -0.14 -8.48 5.38
N ALA A 228 0.62 -8.35 6.50
CA ALA A 228 1.82 -9.13 6.77
C ALA A 228 1.48 -10.60 7.13
N LEU A 229 0.86 -11.31 6.18
CA LEU A 229 0.47 -12.71 6.28
C LEU A 229 1.09 -13.52 5.14
N PRO A 230 1.35 -14.84 5.33
CA PRO A 230 1.73 -15.73 4.24
C PRO A 230 0.69 -15.66 3.11
N ARG A 231 1.14 -15.70 1.87
CA ARG A 231 0.32 -15.60 0.66
C ARG A 231 -0.38 -14.23 0.45
N ALA A 232 -0.10 -13.23 1.28
CA ALA A 232 -0.53 -11.84 1.12
C ALA A 232 0.68 -10.96 0.79
N LYS A 233 1.20 -10.15 1.72
CA LYS A 233 2.40 -9.32 1.51
C LYS A 233 3.50 -10.08 0.76
N SER A 234 4.15 -9.40 -0.19
CA SER A 234 5.21 -9.97 -1.03
C SER A 234 4.77 -10.99 -2.10
N THR A 235 3.45 -11.16 -2.33
CA THR A 235 2.88 -11.95 -3.43
C THR A 235 2.02 -11.09 -4.35
N LEU A 236 1.81 -11.53 -5.59
CA LEU A 236 1.01 -10.78 -6.56
C LEU A 236 -0.47 -11.23 -6.61
N TYR A 237 -0.90 -12.06 -5.66
CA TYR A 237 -2.31 -12.39 -5.46
C TYR A 237 -3.10 -11.19 -4.95
N ASP A 238 -4.43 -11.26 -5.04
CA ASP A 238 -5.32 -10.20 -4.53
C ASP A 238 -5.05 -9.88 -3.05
N ALA A 239 -4.82 -10.91 -2.23
CA ALA A 239 -4.49 -10.72 -0.81
C ALA A 239 -3.23 -9.88 -0.58
N GLY A 240 -2.27 -9.87 -1.54
CA GLY A 240 -1.04 -9.08 -1.47
C GLY A 240 -1.13 -7.71 -2.13
N THR A 241 -1.94 -7.58 -3.17
CA THR A 241 -2.03 -6.37 -4.01
C THR A 241 -3.28 -5.54 -3.77
N GLY A 242 -4.37 -6.14 -3.28
CA GLY A 242 -5.60 -5.43 -2.96
C GLY A 242 -5.40 -4.46 -1.81
N ILE A 243 -5.78 -3.20 -2.01
CA ILE A 243 -5.64 -2.13 -1.02
C ILE A 243 -6.99 -1.50 -0.67
N ALA A 244 -7.13 -1.07 0.57
CA ALA A 244 -8.20 -0.17 0.94
C ALA A 244 -7.89 1.23 0.39
N LEU A 245 -8.87 1.81 -0.26
CA LEU A 245 -8.87 3.18 -0.73
C LEU A 245 -10.27 3.76 -0.52
N ILE A 246 -10.36 4.82 0.28
CA ILE A 246 -11.60 5.54 0.56
C ILE A 246 -11.33 7.02 0.31
N VAL A 247 -12.18 7.66 -0.48
CA VAL A 247 -12.07 9.09 -0.79
C VAL A 247 -13.36 9.78 -0.39
N ARG A 248 -13.32 10.63 0.63
CA ARG A 248 -14.45 11.49 1.02
C ARG A 248 -14.26 12.88 0.41
N PRO A 249 -15.20 13.34 -0.43
CA PRO A 249 -15.16 14.69 -0.97
C PRO A 249 -15.42 15.75 0.12
N PRO A 250 -15.04 17.02 -0.11
CA PRO A 250 -15.43 18.14 0.73
C PRO A 250 -16.96 18.19 0.87
N ARG A 251 -17.48 18.51 2.08
CA ARG A 251 -18.93 18.52 2.34
C ARG A 251 -19.68 19.58 1.52
N ASN A 252 -19.00 20.63 1.06
CA ASN A 252 -19.58 21.68 0.21
C ASN A 252 -19.73 21.25 -1.28
N THR A 253 -19.27 20.06 -1.67
CA THR A 253 -19.38 19.56 -3.05
C THR A 253 -20.70 18.84 -3.31
N ARG A 254 -21.00 18.61 -4.60
CA ARG A 254 -22.16 17.81 -5.03
C ARG A 254 -21.85 16.33 -5.22
N THR A 255 -20.58 15.93 -5.02
CA THR A 255 -20.16 14.52 -5.14
C THR A 255 -20.85 13.71 -4.06
N GLN A 256 -21.50 12.62 -4.46
CA GLN A 256 -22.26 11.76 -3.56
C GLN A 256 -21.44 10.52 -3.18
N PRO A 257 -21.70 9.93 -2.01
CA PRO A 257 -21.14 8.65 -1.63
C PRO A 257 -21.46 7.57 -2.66
N GLN A 258 -20.49 6.70 -2.95
CA GLN A 258 -20.67 5.59 -3.89
C GLN A 258 -19.70 4.45 -3.64
N VAL A 259 -20.08 3.24 -4.07
CA VAL A 259 -19.17 2.11 -4.19
C VAL A 259 -18.60 2.11 -5.61
N TYR A 260 -17.27 2.30 -5.71
CA TYR A 260 -16.56 2.31 -6.99
C TYR A 260 -15.97 0.93 -7.28
N GLY A 261 -16.61 0.19 -8.18
CA GLY A 261 -16.29 -1.20 -8.52
C GLY A 261 -15.40 -1.39 -9.75
N GLU A 262 -14.88 -0.29 -10.33
CA GLU A 262 -13.94 -0.37 -11.46
C GLU A 262 -12.50 -0.63 -10.97
N LEU A 263 -11.67 -1.19 -11.87
CA LEU A 263 -10.26 -1.38 -11.57
C LEU A 263 -9.57 -0.02 -11.35
N PHE A 264 -8.77 0.05 -10.30
CA PHE A 264 -7.96 1.20 -9.94
C PHE A 264 -6.55 0.75 -9.58
N SER A 265 -5.54 1.33 -10.19
CA SER A 265 -4.13 1.05 -9.91
C SER A 265 -3.55 2.12 -8.98
N GLY A 266 -2.60 1.75 -8.13
CA GLY A 266 -1.91 2.71 -7.26
C GLY A 266 -1.31 3.92 -8.00
N VAL A 267 -0.93 3.77 -9.27
CA VAL A 267 -0.45 4.89 -10.11
C VAL A 267 -1.54 5.91 -10.45
N ASP A 268 -2.82 5.54 -10.31
CA ASP A 268 -3.96 6.40 -10.67
C ASP A 268 -4.31 7.41 -9.58
N LEU A 269 -3.81 7.22 -8.35
CA LEU A 269 -4.13 8.10 -7.22
C LEU A 269 -3.68 9.53 -7.49
N LEU A 270 -2.42 9.73 -7.85
CA LEU A 270 -1.88 11.07 -8.09
C LEU A 270 -2.62 11.81 -9.22
N PRO A 271 -2.79 11.28 -10.45
CA PRO A 271 -3.50 12.00 -11.50
C PRO A 271 -4.98 12.22 -11.15
N THR A 272 -5.62 11.31 -10.41
CA THR A 272 -7.00 11.49 -9.94
C THR A 272 -7.11 12.66 -8.97
N LEU A 273 -6.20 12.76 -7.98
CA LEU A 273 -6.20 13.87 -7.03
C LEU A 273 -5.90 15.21 -7.73
N LEU A 274 -4.93 15.26 -8.64
CA LEU A 274 -4.63 16.49 -9.38
C LEU A 274 -5.84 16.98 -10.17
N ASP A 275 -6.53 16.10 -10.86
CA ASP A 275 -7.72 16.42 -11.65
C ASP A 275 -8.89 16.87 -10.75
N LEU A 276 -9.12 16.20 -9.59
CA LEU A 276 -10.10 16.63 -8.59
C LEU A 276 -9.81 18.04 -8.04
N LEU A 277 -8.54 18.40 -7.92
CA LEU A 277 -8.07 19.72 -7.47
C LEU A 277 -8.01 20.77 -8.60
N GLY A 278 -8.35 20.37 -9.83
CA GLY A 278 -8.33 21.25 -11.02
C GLY A 278 -6.91 21.62 -11.47
N LEU A 279 -5.95 20.74 -11.25
CA LEU A 279 -4.56 20.90 -11.64
C LEU A 279 -4.23 20.07 -12.89
N ASP A 280 -3.28 20.55 -13.70
CA ASP A 280 -2.79 19.83 -14.85
C ASP A 280 -2.02 18.57 -14.42
N ILE A 281 -2.27 17.46 -15.11
CA ILE A 281 -1.56 16.19 -14.92
C ILE A 281 -0.27 16.25 -15.73
N PRO A 282 0.92 16.12 -15.09
CA PRO A 282 2.20 16.08 -15.81
C PRO A 282 2.26 14.94 -16.84
N ALA A 283 2.87 15.21 -17.99
CA ALA A 283 2.90 14.26 -19.11
C ALA A 283 3.73 12.98 -18.86
N ASP A 284 4.56 12.97 -17.82
CA ASP A 284 5.39 11.84 -17.41
C ASP A 284 4.68 10.90 -16.40
N ILE A 285 3.43 11.18 -16.04
CA ILE A 285 2.59 10.32 -15.22
C ILE A 285 2.07 9.14 -16.05
N GLU A 286 2.17 7.92 -15.49
CA GLU A 286 1.72 6.67 -16.13
C GLU A 286 0.31 6.27 -15.67
N GLY A 287 -0.18 6.87 -14.60
CA GLY A 287 -1.52 6.69 -14.08
C GLY A 287 -2.59 7.43 -14.91
N MET A 288 -3.83 7.04 -14.72
CA MET A 288 -5.01 7.63 -15.38
C MET A 288 -5.92 8.27 -14.34
N SER A 289 -6.53 9.43 -14.66
CA SER A 289 -7.49 10.07 -13.77
C SER A 289 -8.84 9.38 -13.79
N HIS A 290 -9.38 9.09 -12.63
CA HIS A 290 -10.75 8.61 -12.41
C HIS A 290 -11.70 9.73 -11.95
N ALA A 291 -11.24 10.98 -11.85
CA ALA A 291 -11.98 12.10 -11.28
C ALA A 291 -13.36 12.28 -11.90
N ARG A 292 -13.47 12.11 -13.24
CA ARG A 292 -14.76 12.22 -13.94
C ARG A 292 -15.77 11.21 -13.41
N ASN A 293 -15.37 9.96 -13.17
CA ASN A 293 -16.26 8.91 -12.66
C ASN A 293 -16.66 9.16 -11.21
N LEU A 294 -15.72 9.71 -10.41
CA LEU A 294 -15.98 10.02 -9.00
C LEU A 294 -16.94 11.18 -8.82
N GLN A 295 -16.97 12.12 -9.77
CA GLN A 295 -17.87 13.29 -9.76
C GLN A 295 -19.21 13.04 -10.44
N ARG A 296 -19.37 11.95 -11.19
CA ARG A 296 -20.56 11.64 -11.98
C ARG A 296 -21.04 10.23 -11.63
N HIS A 297 -22.36 10.00 -11.77
CA HIS A 297 -22.93 8.67 -11.55
C HIS A 297 -22.81 7.73 -12.76
N ASP A 298 -22.37 8.23 -13.92
CA ASP A 298 -22.11 7.41 -15.11
C ASP A 298 -20.69 6.87 -15.03
N ILE A 299 -20.56 5.64 -14.50
CA ILE A 299 -19.26 4.97 -14.33
C ILE A 299 -18.92 4.25 -15.63
N GLU A 300 -17.90 4.73 -16.33
CA GLU A 300 -17.26 4.04 -17.45
C GLU A 300 -15.90 3.48 -17.01
N PRO A 301 -15.53 2.27 -17.45
CA PRO A 301 -14.19 1.75 -17.15
C PRO A 301 -13.09 2.68 -17.66
N VAL A 302 -12.24 3.15 -16.77
CA VAL A 302 -11.02 3.91 -17.12
C VAL A 302 -9.90 2.95 -17.49
N ARG A 303 -9.90 1.78 -16.85
CA ARG A 303 -8.96 0.69 -17.08
C ARG A 303 -9.69 -0.62 -17.32
N THR A 304 -9.13 -1.46 -18.18
CA THR A 304 -9.53 -2.87 -18.35
C THR A 304 -8.60 -3.81 -17.60
N GLU A 305 -7.41 -3.35 -17.24
CA GLU A 305 -6.41 -4.13 -16.51
C GLU A 305 -5.55 -3.27 -15.59
N VAL A 306 -4.94 -3.90 -14.59
CA VAL A 306 -3.91 -3.34 -13.71
C VAL A 306 -2.67 -4.23 -13.73
N TYR A 307 -1.50 -3.61 -13.54
CA TYR A 307 -0.21 -4.28 -13.56
C TYR A 307 0.47 -4.17 -12.21
N THR A 308 1.09 -5.27 -11.78
CA THR A 308 1.80 -5.33 -10.49
C THR A 308 3.17 -5.96 -10.67
N THR A 309 4.15 -5.43 -9.95
CA THR A 309 5.53 -5.89 -10.00
C THR A 309 6.08 -6.21 -8.63
N LYS A 310 6.92 -7.22 -8.56
CA LYS A 310 7.89 -7.42 -7.48
C LYS A 310 9.24 -7.60 -8.12
N THR A 311 10.29 -6.97 -7.60
CA THR A 311 11.66 -7.19 -8.08
C THR A 311 12.57 -7.54 -6.93
N TYR A 312 12.47 -6.78 -5.84
CA TYR A 312 13.30 -6.99 -4.66
C TYR A 312 12.52 -6.66 -3.38
N HIS A 313 12.57 -7.58 -2.40
CA HIS A 313 12.17 -7.32 -1.00
C HIS A 313 13.37 -7.65 -0.10
N ASP A 314 13.33 -8.71 0.71
CA ASP A 314 14.49 -9.22 1.44
C ASP A 314 15.43 -10.01 0.52
N SER A 315 14.91 -10.50 -0.58
CA SER A 315 15.62 -11.25 -1.61
C SER A 315 15.29 -10.73 -3.01
N PHE A 316 16.11 -11.04 -4.00
CA PHE A 316 15.82 -10.83 -5.41
C PHE A 316 14.78 -11.84 -5.87
N ASP A 317 13.59 -11.38 -6.22
CA ASP A 317 12.45 -12.20 -6.60
C ASP A 317 11.57 -11.50 -7.64
N PRO A 318 12.03 -11.45 -8.91
CA PRO A 318 11.30 -10.74 -9.95
C PRO A 318 10.04 -11.50 -10.37
N ILE A 319 8.90 -10.85 -10.24
CA ILE A 319 7.58 -11.34 -10.62
C ILE A 319 6.82 -10.20 -11.29
N ARG A 320 6.02 -10.51 -12.30
CA ARG A 320 5.12 -9.56 -12.97
C ARG A 320 3.73 -10.14 -13.07
N ALA A 321 2.72 -9.29 -12.94
CA ALA A 321 1.33 -9.73 -13.10
C ALA A 321 0.51 -8.70 -13.86
N ILE A 322 -0.50 -9.21 -14.56
CA ILE A 322 -1.63 -8.48 -15.12
C ILE A 322 -2.91 -9.03 -14.52
N ARG A 323 -3.81 -8.16 -14.11
CA ARG A 323 -5.11 -8.50 -13.55
C ARG A 323 -6.20 -7.73 -14.29
N THR A 324 -7.19 -8.46 -14.78
CA THR A 324 -8.47 -7.94 -15.29
C THR A 324 -9.56 -8.13 -14.23
N LYS A 325 -10.83 -7.87 -14.59
CA LYS A 325 -11.96 -8.21 -13.71
C LYS A 325 -12.23 -9.72 -13.62
N GLU A 326 -11.83 -10.47 -14.65
CA GLU A 326 -12.10 -11.89 -14.79
C GLU A 326 -10.89 -12.78 -14.48
N TYR A 327 -9.67 -12.32 -14.82
CA TYR A 327 -8.47 -13.16 -14.74
C TYR A 327 -7.30 -12.45 -14.08
N SER A 328 -6.45 -13.23 -13.41
CA SER A 328 -5.12 -12.84 -12.94
C SER A 328 -4.08 -13.74 -13.58
N TYR A 329 -3.09 -13.14 -14.25
CA TYR A 329 -1.97 -13.85 -14.87
C TYR A 329 -0.66 -13.37 -14.27
N ILE A 330 0.20 -14.32 -13.84
CA ILE A 330 1.46 -14.05 -13.14
C ILE A 330 2.61 -14.76 -13.86
N GLU A 331 3.71 -14.05 -14.07
CA GLU A 331 4.99 -14.58 -14.56
C GLU A 331 6.07 -14.49 -13.49
N ASN A 332 6.70 -15.62 -13.20
CA ASN A 332 7.77 -15.79 -12.22
C ASN A 332 9.11 -15.96 -12.94
N TYR A 333 10.04 -15.00 -12.79
CA TYR A 333 11.29 -14.94 -13.52
C TYR A 333 12.50 -15.53 -12.77
N ALA A 334 12.30 -15.98 -11.54
CA ALA A 334 13.34 -16.62 -10.74
C ALA A 334 12.85 -17.95 -10.16
N SER A 335 13.77 -18.93 -10.10
CA SER A 335 13.50 -20.19 -9.41
C SER A 335 13.52 -19.94 -7.90
N ARG A 336 12.34 -19.84 -7.30
CA ARG A 336 12.11 -19.56 -5.88
C ARG A 336 11.10 -20.56 -5.29
N PRO A 337 11.06 -20.69 -3.95
CA PRO A 337 9.95 -21.35 -3.27
C PRO A 337 8.60 -20.76 -3.69
N LEU A 338 7.54 -21.55 -3.57
CA LEU A 338 6.17 -21.10 -3.89
C LEU A 338 5.84 -19.76 -3.24
N LEU A 339 6.18 -19.60 -1.95
CA LEU A 339 6.12 -18.34 -1.24
C LEU A 339 7.52 -17.98 -0.72
N ASP A 340 8.07 -16.86 -1.17
CA ASP A 340 9.27 -16.25 -0.59
C ASP A 340 8.82 -15.29 0.51
N LEU A 341 8.75 -15.83 1.75
CA LEU A 341 8.22 -15.09 2.88
C LEU A 341 9.17 -13.97 3.31
N PRO A 342 8.70 -12.72 3.39
CA PRO A 342 9.40 -11.67 4.08
C PRO A 342 9.70 -12.09 5.51
N TRP A 343 10.74 -11.53 6.01
CA TRP A 343 11.33 -11.87 7.27
C TRP A 343 10.40 -11.63 8.47
N ASP A 344 9.65 -10.51 8.48
CA ASP A 344 8.63 -10.22 9.48
C ASP A 344 7.51 -11.27 9.50
N ILE A 345 7.18 -11.85 8.33
CA ILE A 345 6.21 -12.94 8.21
C ILE A 345 6.85 -14.29 8.59
N ALA A 346 8.06 -14.57 8.11
CA ALA A 346 8.73 -15.85 8.36
C ALA A 346 8.91 -16.17 9.86
N GLU A 347 9.12 -15.14 10.68
CA GLU A 347 9.26 -15.25 12.13
C GLU A 347 7.92 -15.25 12.89
N SER A 348 6.80 -14.96 12.22
CA SER A 348 5.46 -14.98 12.82
C SER A 348 4.93 -16.41 13.02
N ALA A 349 3.86 -16.56 13.82
CA ALA A 349 3.19 -17.85 13.98
C ALA A 349 2.64 -18.39 12.64
N PRO A 350 1.91 -17.60 11.82
CA PRO A 350 1.48 -18.04 10.49
C PRO A 350 2.66 -18.43 9.58
N GLY A 351 3.75 -17.68 9.58
CA GLY A 351 4.92 -17.99 8.77
C GLY A 351 5.57 -19.32 9.13
N ARG A 352 5.72 -19.61 10.42
CA ARG A 352 6.27 -20.90 10.90
C ARG A 352 5.37 -22.08 10.56
N ILE A 353 4.04 -21.92 10.67
CA ILE A 353 3.06 -22.96 10.34
C ILE A 353 3.07 -23.25 8.82
N MET A 354 3.15 -22.20 8.00
CA MET A 354 3.14 -22.30 6.54
C MET A 354 4.49 -22.76 5.96
N LYS A 355 5.57 -22.75 6.73
CA LYS A 355 6.93 -23.08 6.27
C LYS A 355 7.04 -24.35 5.43
N PRO A 356 6.35 -25.47 5.72
CA PRO A 356 6.41 -26.66 4.87
C PRO A 356 5.82 -26.43 3.46
N LEU A 357 4.79 -25.59 3.35
CA LEU A 357 4.12 -25.30 2.07
C LEU A 357 4.93 -24.35 1.19
N VAL A 358 5.72 -23.47 1.81
CA VAL A 358 6.58 -22.53 1.06
C VAL A 358 7.78 -23.20 0.38
N LEU A 359 8.10 -24.46 0.73
CA LEU A 359 9.20 -25.22 0.11
C LEU A 359 8.84 -25.80 -1.27
N ALA A 360 7.55 -25.83 -1.64
CA ALA A 360 7.14 -26.26 -2.97
C ALA A 360 7.77 -25.33 -4.03
N GLN A 361 8.11 -25.88 -5.20
CA GLN A 361 8.62 -25.10 -6.30
C GLN A 361 7.50 -24.23 -6.88
N ARG A 362 7.77 -22.96 -7.07
CA ARG A 362 6.85 -22.02 -7.71
C ARG A 362 6.79 -22.29 -9.22
N PRO A 363 5.58 -22.31 -9.85
CA PRO A 363 5.46 -22.42 -11.29
C PRO A 363 6.02 -21.19 -12.00
N GLU A 364 6.43 -21.35 -13.27
CA GLU A 364 6.91 -20.21 -14.08
C GLU A 364 5.76 -19.27 -14.47
N ARG A 365 4.54 -19.84 -14.69
CA ARG A 365 3.34 -19.07 -15.05
C ARG A 365 2.16 -19.55 -14.21
N GLU A 366 1.30 -18.60 -13.86
CA GLU A 366 0.08 -18.84 -13.12
C GLU A 366 -1.09 -18.10 -13.78
N LEU A 367 -2.25 -18.73 -13.86
CA LEU A 367 -3.49 -18.12 -14.32
C LEU A 367 -4.63 -18.50 -13.37
N TYR A 368 -5.41 -17.52 -12.96
CA TYR A 368 -6.55 -17.69 -12.06
C TYR A 368 -7.81 -17.08 -12.68
N ASP A 369 -8.94 -17.78 -12.55
CA ASP A 369 -10.27 -17.28 -12.87
C ASP A 369 -10.85 -16.60 -11.63
N LEU A 370 -10.90 -15.28 -11.62
CA LEU A 370 -11.29 -14.49 -10.46
C LEU A 370 -12.81 -14.51 -10.18
N VAL A 371 -13.61 -15.02 -11.13
CA VAL A 371 -15.05 -15.17 -10.96
C VAL A 371 -15.36 -16.48 -10.20
N GLU A 372 -14.68 -17.55 -10.57
CA GLU A 372 -14.88 -18.87 -9.97
C GLU A 372 -13.96 -19.13 -8.76
N ASP A 373 -12.79 -18.51 -8.76
CA ASP A 373 -11.75 -18.64 -7.72
C ASP A 373 -11.20 -17.26 -7.29
N PRO A 374 -11.96 -16.44 -6.57
CA PRO A 374 -11.52 -15.12 -6.14
C PRO A 374 -10.33 -15.14 -5.17
N THR A 375 -10.03 -16.31 -4.58
CA THR A 375 -8.89 -16.50 -3.67
C THR A 375 -7.61 -16.92 -4.39
N GLU A 376 -7.66 -17.12 -5.72
CA GLU A 376 -6.51 -17.50 -6.55
C GLU A 376 -5.80 -18.78 -6.07
N SER A 377 -6.58 -19.77 -5.64
CA SER A 377 -6.07 -21.02 -5.05
C SER A 377 -5.84 -22.13 -6.08
N HIS A 378 -6.44 -22.02 -7.26
CA HIS A 378 -6.39 -23.02 -8.32
C HIS A 378 -5.75 -22.47 -9.60
N ASN A 379 -4.45 -22.75 -9.79
CA ASN A 379 -3.74 -22.36 -11.02
C ASN A 379 -4.23 -23.18 -12.23
N LEU A 380 -4.88 -22.52 -13.19
CA LEU A 380 -5.39 -23.12 -14.43
C LEU A 380 -4.29 -23.59 -15.39
N LEU A 381 -3.02 -23.19 -15.16
CA LEU A 381 -1.84 -23.67 -15.88
C LEU A 381 -1.11 -24.80 -15.12
N GLY A 382 -1.82 -25.53 -14.26
CA GLY A 382 -1.31 -26.69 -13.53
C GLY A 382 -1.25 -27.95 -14.39
N SER A 383 -1.54 -29.13 -13.78
CA SER A 383 -1.43 -30.43 -14.44
C SER A 383 -2.45 -30.68 -15.56
N ASP A 384 -3.61 -30.01 -15.52
CA ASP A 384 -4.75 -30.21 -16.41
C ASP A 384 -5.06 -28.97 -17.26
N ILE A 385 -4.03 -28.44 -17.92
CA ILE A 385 -4.14 -27.24 -18.77
C ILE A 385 -5.11 -27.49 -19.92
N THR A 386 -6.11 -26.60 -20.05
CA THR A 386 -7.04 -26.62 -21.19
C THR A 386 -6.57 -25.65 -22.28
N ASP A 387 -6.95 -25.93 -23.56
CA ASP A 387 -6.67 -25.02 -24.68
C ASP A 387 -7.21 -23.62 -24.43
N LYS A 388 -8.35 -23.50 -23.71
CA LYS A 388 -8.94 -22.21 -23.33
C LYS A 388 -8.04 -21.47 -22.34
N ALA A 389 -7.55 -22.14 -21.29
CA ALA A 389 -6.68 -21.54 -20.28
C ALA A 389 -5.36 -21.06 -20.92
N GLU A 390 -4.76 -21.87 -21.78
CA GLU A 390 -3.53 -21.52 -22.48
C GLU A 390 -3.74 -20.32 -23.43
N ALA A 391 -4.88 -20.25 -24.15
CA ALA A 391 -5.19 -19.10 -25.00
C ALA A 391 -5.33 -17.81 -24.20
N ILE A 392 -6.06 -17.84 -23.07
CA ILE A 392 -6.21 -16.68 -22.17
C ILE A 392 -4.86 -16.24 -21.61
N ALA A 393 -4.04 -17.19 -21.14
CA ALA A 393 -2.70 -16.88 -20.62
C ALA A 393 -1.82 -16.21 -21.67
N ASN A 394 -1.86 -16.68 -22.93
CA ASN A 394 -1.09 -16.11 -24.02
C ASN A 394 -1.55 -14.70 -24.37
N ASP A 395 -2.86 -14.43 -24.37
CA ASP A 395 -3.39 -13.07 -24.61
C ASP A 395 -2.96 -12.10 -23.49
N LEU A 396 -3.03 -12.52 -22.23
CA LEU A 396 -2.61 -11.71 -21.09
C LEU A 396 -1.09 -11.51 -21.06
N ALA A 397 -0.30 -12.52 -21.45
CA ALA A 397 1.15 -12.41 -21.58
C ALA A 397 1.55 -11.35 -22.62
N LEU A 398 0.86 -11.28 -23.76
CA LEU A 398 1.10 -10.24 -24.79
C LEU A 398 0.81 -8.84 -24.25
N LEU A 399 -0.27 -8.65 -23.47
CA LEU A 399 -0.58 -7.38 -22.84
C LEU A 399 0.48 -7.00 -21.78
N LEU A 400 0.92 -7.98 -21.01
CA LEU A 400 1.97 -7.78 -19.99
C LEU A 400 3.30 -7.39 -20.65
N ASP A 401 3.70 -8.05 -21.74
CA ASP A 401 4.91 -7.71 -22.48
C ASP A 401 4.83 -6.32 -23.14
N ASP A 402 3.67 -5.94 -23.70
CA ASP A 402 3.46 -4.61 -24.25
C ASP A 402 3.60 -3.52 -23.18
N TRP A 403 3.00 -3.74 -21.99
CA TRP A 403 3.14 -2.83 -20.85
C TRP A 403 4.60 -2.74 -20.37
N ARG A 404 5.31 -3.87 -20.25
CA ARG A 404 6.74 -3.89 -19.88
C ARG A 404 7.60 -3.10 -20.85
N ASN A 405 7.33 -3.25 -22.16
CA ASN A 405 8.02 -2.48 -23.20
C ASN A 405 7.74 -0.98 -23.07
N LYS A 406 6.47 -0.58 -22.86
CA LYS A 406 6.05 0.82 -22.69
C LYS A 406 6.68 1.49 -21.48
N THR A 407 6.85 0.75 -20.39
CA THR A 407 7.40 1.26 -19.12
C THR A 407 8.91 1.03 -18.96
N ASN A 408 9.60 0.50 -20.00
CA ASN A 408 11.00 0.10 -19.93
C ASN A 408 11.29 -0.83 -18.74
N ASP A 409 10.41 -1.79 -18.49
CA ASP A 409 10.56 -2.75 -17.38
C ASP A 409 11.60 -3.82 -17.72
N VAL A 410 12.86 -3.48 -17.47
CA VAL A 410 13.98 -4.42 -17.58
C VAL A 410 14.18 -5.09 -16.24
N ILE A 411 13.98 -6.41 -16.20
CA ILE A 411 14.27 -7.19 -14.99
C ILE A 411 15.78 -7.14 -14.74
N PRO A 412 16.24 -6.56 -13.61
CA PRO A 412 17.65 -6.50 -13.31
C PRO A 412 18.21 -7.92 -13.10
N SER A 413 19.51 -8.09 -13.35
CA SER A 413 20.16 -9.37 -13.02
C SER A 413 20.14 -9.60 -11.50
N GLU A 414 20.06 -10.85 -11.09
CA GLU A 414 20.13 -11.25 -9.68
C GLU A 414 21.34 -10.61 -8.96
N PHE A 415 22.48 -10.55 -9.67
CA PHE A 415 23.71 -9.94 -9.18
C PHE A 415 23.56 -8.45 -8.82
N ALA A 416 22.80 -7.67 -9.59
CA ALA A 416 22.59 -6.24 -9.30
C ALA A 416 21.75 -6.04 -8.02
N GLY A 417 20.68 -6.82 -7.86
CA GLY A 417 19.85 -6.79 -6.64
C GLY A 417 20.62 -7.24 -5.40
N THR A 418 21.37 -8.33 -5.50
CA THR A 418 22.21 -8.85 -4.42
C THR A 418 23.26 -7.83 -3.98
N ARG A 419 23.94 -7.15 -4.92
CA ARG A 419 24.94 -6.12 -4.58
C ARG A 419 24.36 -4.94 -3.82
N ILE A 420 23.15 -4.53 -4.12
CA ILE A 420 22.50 -3.42 -3.39
C ILE A 420 22.21 -3.86 -1.95
N ALA A 421 21.69 -5.06 -1.76
CA ALA A 421 21.45 -5.62 -0.43
C ALA A 421 22.74 -5.83 0.38
N GLU A 422 23.79 -6.36 -0.27
CA GLU A 422 25.09 -6.55 0.37
C GLU A 422 25.68 -5.22 0.84
N ARG A 423 25.66 -4.18 -0.01
CA ARG A 423 26.14 -2.83 0.36
C ARG A 423 25.34 -2.25 1.53
N TYR A 424 24.05 -2.46 1.55
CA TYR A 424 23.21 -2.02 2.66
C TYR A 424 23.60 -2.74 3.94
N THR A 425 23.71 -4.07 3.91
CA THR A 425 24.10 -4.90 5.05
C THR A 425 25.48 -4.51 5.56
N GLU A 426 26.46 -4.33 4.68
CA GLU A 426 27.81 -3.87 5.05
C GLU A 426 27.78 -2.47 5.69
N THR A 427 27.02 -1.56 5.12
CA THR A 427 26.87 -0.20 5.67
C THR A 427 26.20 -0.23 7.03
N TYR A 428 25.15 -1.03 7.19
CA TYR A 428 24.46 -1.21 8.45
C TYR A 428 25.38 -1.80 9.52
N LEU A 429 26.09 -2.90 9.22
CA LEU A 429 27.05 -3.53 10.13
C LEU A 429 28.22 -2.61 10.50
N ARG A 430 28.66 -1.75 9.57
CA ARG A 430 29.69 -0.74 9.85
C ARG A 430 29.22 0.32 10.83
N ILE A 431 27.96 0.73 10.75
CA ILE A 431 27.37 1.79 11.61
C ILE A 431 27.05 1.22 12.99
N HIS A 432 26.43 0.04 13.05
CA HIS A 432 25.86 -0.54 14.27
C HIS A 432 26.75 -1.63 14.90
N GLY A 433 27.86 -2.02 14.22
CA GLY A 433 28.86 -2.95 14.72
C GLY A 433 28.40 -4.43 14.76
N PRO A 434 29.24 -5.33 15.29
CA PRO A 434 29.01 -6.78 15.25
C PRO A 434 27.86 -7.30 16.14
N GLN A 435 27.16 -6.43 16.83
CA GLN A 435 25.99 -6.80 17.66
C GLN A 435 24.78 -7.20 16.81
N VAL A 436 24.77 -6.85 15.52
CA VAL A 436 23.68 -7.15 14.60
C VAL A 436 24.08 -8.27 13.67
N THR A 437 24.05 -9.48 14.19
CA THR A 437 24.43 -10.68 13.43
C THR A 437 23.25 -11.48 12.88
N SER A 438 22.01 -11.12 13.24
CA SER A 438 20.81 -11.81 12.78
C SER A 438 19.94 -10.91 11.90
N ARG A 439 19.24 -11.53 10.96
CA ARG A 439 18.19 -10.85 10.17
C ARG A 439 17.17 -10.15 11.07
N SER A 440 16.88 -10.70 12.30
CA SER A 440 15.96 -10.10 13.27
C SER A 440 16.39 -8.76 13.78
N ALA A 441 17.62 -8.62 14.09
CA ALA A 441 18.11 -7.34 14.56
C ALA A 441 18.09 -6.29 13.43
N ILE A 442 18.47 -6.68 12.19
CA ILE A 442 18.40 -5.79 11.03
C ILE A 442 16.99 -5.32 10.75
N ALA A 443 15.98 -6.20 10.88
CA ALA A 443 14.61 -5.81 10.62
C ALA A 443 13.96 -5.05 11.77
N SER A 444 14.32 -5.37 13.04
CA SER A 444 13.86 -4.56 14.17
C SER A 444 14.38 -3.12 14.06
N GLU A 445 15.64 -2.94 13.63
CA GLU A 445 16.18 -1.60 13.37
C GLU A 445 15.54 -0.92 12.15
N ARG A 446 15.12 -1.69 11.14
CA ARG A 446 14.34 -1.14 10.02
C ARG A 446 12.97 -0.65 10.49
N GLY A 447 12.37 -1.32 11.47
CA GLY A 447 11.18 -0.85 12.19
C GLY A 447 11.47 0.33 13.12
N ILE A 448 12.64 0.35 13.75
CA ILE A 448 13.08 1.37 14.71
C ILE A 448 13.48 2.70 14.05
N GLN A 449 13.72 2.76 12.75
CA GLN A 449 13.77 4.08 12.06
C GLN A 449 12.47 4.87 12.25
N HIS A 450 11.43 4.20 12.74
CA HIS A 450 10.15 4.78 13.11
C HIS A 450 9.98 4.95 14.63
N ASP A 451 10.88 4.41 15.45
CA ASP A 451 10.82 4.47 16.90
C ASP A 451 12.08 5.16 17.49
N HIS A 452 12.31 6.41 17.06
CA HIS A 452 13.15 7.29 17.84
C HIS A 452 12.33 7.79 19.03
N SER A 453 12.20 6.94 20.05
CA SER A 453 11.91 7.42 21.38
C SER A 453 12.99 8.43 21.73
N PRO A 454 12.69 9.66 22.16
CA PRO A 454 13.67 10.52 22.78
C PRO A 454 14.10 9.79 24.05
N GLY A 455 15.17 9.05 23.95
CA GLY A 455 15.85 8.47 25.08
C GLY A 455 16.42 9.59 25.91
N GLN A 456 16.10 9.57 27.16
CA GLN A 456 16.77 10.08 28.36
C GLN A 456 17.78 11.21 28.19
#